data_084f480dd86e780e2b98049423476b39
#
_entry.id   084f480dd86e780e2b98049423476b39
#
_cell.length_a   1.000
_cell.length_b   1.000
_cell.length_c   1.000
_cell.angle_alpha   90.00
_cell.angle_beta   90.00
_cell.angle_gamma   90.00
#
_symmetry.space_group_name_H-M   'P 1'
#
loop_
_entity.id
_entity.type
_entity.pdbx_description
1 polymer ?
#
loop_
_entity_poly.entity_id
_entity_poly.type
_entity_poly.pdbx_seq_one_letter_code
_entity_poly.pdbx_strand_id
1 'polypeptide(L)'
;APATLILPSDKMSEDMALQWANDITSAELAEMLAFNLFQYLPFGYTLVRQMLDKDNVGRICAYNLMCRLMKRGIKPDTDTLDKLLSATSVDIHSADRQLLHSLLNCLQYIEQTNTEKAFEVRQLLNDNGFDAF
;
A
#
# COMPACT_ATOMS: atom_id res chain seq x y z
N ALA A 1 4.61 1.80 19.82
CA ALA A 1 5.67 1.66 18.83
C ALA A 1 6.74 0.65 19.24
N PRO A 2 7.34 0.76 20.42
CA PRO A 2 8.36 -0.24 20.81
C PRO A 2 7.85 -1.68 20.78
N ALA A 3 6.61 -1.90 21.20
CA ALA A 3 6.01 -3.24 21.19
C ALA A 3 5.92 -3.80 19.76
N THR A 4 5.66 -2.95 18.79
CA THR A 4 5.59 -3.35 17.38
C THR A 4 6.92 -3.91 16.90
N LEU A 5 8.02 -3.31 17.34
CA LEU A 5 9.36 -3.67 16.88
C LEU A 5 9.87 -4.96 17.50
N ILE A 6 9.40 -5.31 18.69
CA ILE A 6 9.90 -6.48 19.41
C ILE A 6 9.03 -7.72 19.27
N LEU A 7 7.81 -7.59 18.71
CA LEU A 7 6.93 -8.73 18.50
C LEU A 7 7.36 -9.47 17.22
N PRO A 8 7.75 -10.74 17.32
CA PRO A 8 8.11 -11.51 16.11
C PRO A 8 6.90 -11.66 15.19
N SER A 9 7.13 -11.54 13.89
CA SER A 9 6.05 -11.60 12.89
C SER A 9 5.33 -12.95 12.88
N ASP A 10 6.04 -14.04 13.19
CA ASP A 10 5.45 -15.37 13.19
C ASP A 10 4.46 -15.59 14.35
N LYS A 11 4.44 -14.70 15.34
CA LYS A 11 3.51 -14.76 16.46
C LYS A 11 2.31 -13.81 16.29
N MET A 12 2.29 -13.02 15.22
CA MET A 12 1.20 -12.10 14.94
C MET A 12 0.08 -12.85 14.22
N SER A 13 -1.12 -12.86 14.78
CA SER A 13 -2.30 -13.41 14.12
C SER A 13 -2.86 -12.38 13.13
N GLU A 14 -3.66 -12.87 12.17
CA GLU A 14 -4.34 -11.98 11.23
C GLU A 14 -5.24 -10.99 11.96
N ASP A 15 -6.01 -11.46 12.93
CA ASP A 15 -6.92 -10.59 13.72
C ASP A 15 -6.15 -9.50 14.45
N MET A 16 -5.02 -9.85 15.04
CA MET A 16 -4.18 -8.89 15.75
C MET A 16 -3.62 -7.83 14.79
N ALA A 17 -3.13 -8.27 13.62
CA ALA A 17 -2.59 -7.36 12.62
C ALA A 17 -3.69 -6.41 12.09
N LEU A 18 -4.89 -6.92 11.84
CA LEU A 18 -6.01 -6.10 11.41
C LEU A 18 -6.38 -5.06 12.47
N GLN A 19 -6.34 -5.45 13.74
CA GLN A 19 -6.61 -4.52 14.83
C GLN A 19 -5.56 -3.42 14.90
N TRP A 20 -4.28 -3.77 14.75
CA TRP A 20 -3.21 -2.78 14.72
C TRP A 20 -3.36 -1.85 13.52
N ALA A 21 -3.75 -2.40 12.36
CA ALA A 21 -4.00 -1.59 11.17
C ALA A 21 -5.14 -0.59 11.40
N ASN A 22 -6.18 -1.00 12.12
CA ASN A 22 -7.30 -0.12 12.47
C ASN A 22 -6.90 1.00 13.43
N ASP A 23 -5.84 0.81 14.21
CA ASP A 23 -5.38 1.76 15.21
C ASP A 23 -4.33 2.74 14.68
N ILE A 24 -4.00 2.66 13.39
CA ILE A 24 -3.03 3.60 12.80
C ILE A 24 -3.62 5.00 12.78
N THR A 25 -2.89 5.95 13.38
CA THR A 25 -3.35 7.33 13.51
C THR A 25 -2.43 8.34 12.83
N SER A 26 -1.28 7.93 12.33
CA SER A 26 -0.35 8.82 11.65
C SER A 26 0.31 8.15 10.46
N ALA A 27 0.73 8.96 9.49
CA ALA A 27 1.46 8.46 8.33
C ALA A 27 2.78 7.81 8.72
N GLU A 28 3.44 8.34 9.73
CA GLU A 28 4.70 7.78 10.22
C GLU A 28 4.51 6.39 10.79
N LEU A 29 3.47 6.19 11.58
CA LEU A 29 3.14 4.87 12.11
C LEU A 29 2.76 3.92 10.98
N ALA A 30 1.99 4.40 9.99
CA ALA A 30 1.62 3.61 8.84
C ALA A 30 2.84 3.08 8.09
N GLU A 31 3.79 3.95 7.81
CA GLU A 31 5.02 3.58 7.11
C GLU A 31 5.86 2.62 7.94
N MET A 32 5.97 2.87 9.23
CA MET A 32 6.74 2.02 10.13
C MET A 32 6.16 0.61 10.21
N LEU A 33 4.84 0.48 10.36
CA LEU A 33 4.21 -0.83 10.44
C LEU A 33 4.32 -1.58 9.11
N ALA A 34 4.12 -0.91 7.99
CA ALA A 34 4.26 -1.53 6.68
C ALA A 34 5.69 -2.05 6.48
N PHE A 35 6.67 -1.23 6.82
CA PHE A 35 8.07 -1.54 6.56
C PHE A 35 8.64 -2.57 7.55
N ASN A 36 8.35 -2.42 8.84
CA ASN A 36 9.01 -3.22 9.88
C ASN A 36 8.24 -4.48 10.27
N LEU A 37 6.96 -4.57 9.96
CA LEU A 37 6.15 -5.68 10.42
C LEU A 37 5.28 -6.28 9.32
N PHE A 38 4.35 -5.50 8.77
CA PHE A 38 3.28 -6.05 7.93
C PHE A 38 3.81 -6.74 6.67
N GLN A 39 4.90 -6.26 6.08
CA GLN A 39 5.44 -6.89 4.87
C GLN A 39 5.96 -8.32 5.10
N TYR A 40 6.23 -8.68 6.34
CA TYR A 40 6.75 -10.00 6.69
C TYR A 40 5.65 -11.00 7.09
N LEU A 41 4.40 -10.55 7.14
CA LEU A 41 3.29 -11.40 7.54
C LEU A 41 2.75 -12.18 6.33
N PRO A 42 2.26 -13.41 6.54
CA PRO A 42 1.79 -14.24 5.40
C PRO A 42 0.48 -13.73 4.78
N PHE A 43 -0.23 -12.81 5.43
CA PHE A 43 -1.50 -12.26 4.95
C PHE A 43 -1.36 -10.78 4.56
N GLY A 44 -0.21 -10.40 4.01
CA GLY A 44 0.07 -9.00 3.67
C GLY A 44 -0.97 -8.37 2.74
N TYR A 45 -1.38 -9.08 1.69
CA TYR A 45 -2.36 -8.51 0.75
C TYR A 45 -3.77 -8.44 1.33
N THR A 46 -4.11 -9.26 2.31
CA THR A 46 -5.35 -9.10 3.08
C THR A 46 -5.34 -7.76 3.81
N LEU A 47 -4.21 -7.42 4.43
CA LEU A 47 -4.05 -6.13 5.10
C LEU A 47 -4.16 -4.96 4.11
N VAL A 48 -3.54 -5.10 2.93
CA VAL A 48 -3.65 -4.06 1.89
C VAL A 48 -5.12 -3.80 1.57
N ARG A 49 -5.88 -4.86 1.29
CA ARG A 49 -7.30 -4.71 0.93
C ARG A 49 -8.09 -4.05 2.04
N GLN A 50 -7.85 -4.44 3.29
CA GLN A 50 -8.55 -3.86 4.44
C GLN A 50 -8.24 -2.37 4.59
N MET A 51 -6.96 -2.00 4.47
CA MET A 51 -6.55 -0.62 4.66
C MET A 51 -6.94 0.29 3.50
N LEU A 52 -7.15 -0.24 2.31
CA LEU A 52 -7.66 0.55 1.19
C LEU A 52 -9.07 1.10 1.44
N ASP A 53 -9.81 0.50 2.36
CA ASP A 53 -11.16 0.95 2.72
C ASP A 53 -11.16 1.94 3.89
N LYS A 54 -9.98 2.32 4.38
CA LYS A 54 -9.86 3.23 5.52
C LYS A 54 -9.71 4.68 5.07
N ASP A 55 -9.39 5.55 6.04
CA ASP A 55 -9.08 6.95 5.79
C ASP A 55 -7.73 7.13 5.09
N ASN A 56 -7.29 8.37 4.93
CA ASN A 56 -6.03 8.65 4.23
C ASN A 56 -4.84 7.93 4.86
N VAL A 57 -4.78 7.88 6.18
CA VAL A 57 -3.66 7.26 6.89
C VAL A 57 -3.63 5.75 6.62
N GLY A 58 -4.80 5.11 6.66
CA GLY A 58 -4.91 3.70 6.33
C GLY A 58 -4.48 3.41 4.89
N ARG A 59 -4.88 4.26 3.95
CA ARG A 59 -4.51 4.09 2.55
C ARG A 59 -3.02 4.35 2.31
N ILE A 60 -2.42 5.28 3.05
CA ILE A 60 -0.96 5.46 3.02
C ILE A 60 -0.27 4.14 3.38
N CYS A 61 -0.74 3.49 4.44
CA CYS A 61 -0.19 2.19 4.83
C CYS A 61 -0.39 1.15 3.72
N ALA A 62 -1.57 1.11 3.12
CA ALA A 62 -1.88 0.17 2.05
C ALA A 62 -0.92 0.32 0.86
N TYR A 63 -0.70 1.55 0.40
CA TYR A 63 0.19 1.81 -0.73
C TYR A 63 1.64 1.44 -0.40
N ASN A 64 2.10 1.81 0.78
CA ASN A 64 3.45 1.46 1.22
C ASN A 64 3.63 -0.06 1.33
N LEU A 65 2.66 -0.74 1.93
CA LEU A 65 2.72 -2.19 2.10
C LEU A 65 2.68 -2.91 0.75
N MET A 66 1.79 -2.49 -0.14
CA MET A 66 1.71 -3.06 -1.48
C MET A 66 3.06 -2.96 -2.20
N CYS A 67 3.67 -1.78 -2.16
CA CYS A 67 4.95 -1.55 -2.80
C CYS A 67 6.04 -2.45 -2.22
N ARG A 68 6.07 -2.59 -0.90
CA ARG A 68 7.06 -3.44 -0.23
C ARG A 68 6.89 -4.91 -0.58
N LEU A 69 5.66 -5.40 -0.59
CA LEU A 69 5.39 -6.79 -0.94
C LEU A 69 5.83 -7.10 -2.37
N MET A 70 5.51 -6.21 -3.30
CA MET A 70 5.92 -6.39 -4.69
C MET A 70 7.43 -6.36 -4.84
N LYS A 71 8.13 -5.47 -4.13
CA LYS A 71 9.59 -5.37 -4.16
C LYS A 71 10.25 -6.63 -3.62
N ARG A 72 9.59 -7.35 -2.74
CA ARG A 72 10.07 -8.63 -2.22
C ARG A 72 9.72 -9.80 -3.15
N GLY A 73 9.13 -9.54 -4.30
CA GLY A 73 8.77 -10.58 -5.25
C GLY A 73 7.48 -11.31 -4.94
N ILE A 74 6.69 -10.82 -3.99
CA ILE A 74 5.39 -11.41 -3.64
C ILE A 74 4.34 -10.77 -4.54
N LYS A 75 3.86 -11.54 -5.51
CA LYS A 75 2.92 -10.99 -6.50
C LYS A 75 1.52 -10.84 -5.93
N PRO A 76 0.86 -9.69 -6.18
CA PRO A 76 -0.52 -9.53 -5.75
C PRO A 76 -1.46 -10.37 -6.60
N ASP A 77 -2.56 -10.81 -5.97
CA ASP A 77 -3.66 -11.41 -6.72
C ASP A 77 -4.40 -10.33 -7.51
N THR A 78 -5.16 -10.76 -8.51
CA THR A 78 -5.87 -9.85 -9.40
C THR A 78 -6.82 -8.92 -8.65
N ASP A 79 -7.56 -9.47 -7.69
CA ASP A 79 -8.53 -8.67 -6.92
C ASP A 79 -7.85 -7.57 -6.12
N THR A 80 -6.72 -7.87 -5.50
CA THR A 80 -5.96 -6.85 -4.74
C THR A 80 -5.44 -5.76 -5.67
N LEU A 81 -4.87 -6.16 -6.80
CA LEU A 81 -4.33 -5.20 -7.76
C LEU A 81 -5.43 -4.30 -8.34
N ASP A 82 -6.57 -4.89 -8.72
CA ASP A 82 -7.69 -4.13 -9.28
C ASP A 82 -8.26 -3.16 -8.24
N LYS A 83 -8.39 -3.61 -6.98
CA LYS A 83 -8.89 -2.75 -5.92
C LYS A 83 -7.93 -1.58 -5.67
N LEU A 84 -6.63 -1.85 -5.67
CA LEU A 84 -5.64 -0.79 -5.49
C LEU A 84 -5.69 0.21 -6.63
N LEU A 85 -5.76 -0.25 -7.87
CA LEU A 85 -5.82 0.65 -9.03
C LEU A 85 -7.10 1.50 -9.00
N SER A 86 -8.23 0.94 -8.58
CA SER A 86 -9.45 1.72 -8.39
C SER A 86 -9.29 2.80 -7.33
N ALA A 87 -8.61 2.48 -6.23
CA ALA A 87 -8.36 3.45 -5.17
C ALA A 87 -7.42 4.56 -5.67
N THR A 88 -6.39 4.22 -6.44
CA THR A 88 -5.45 5.22 -6.96
C THR A 88 -6.13 6.19 -7.92
N SER A 89 -7.13 5.74 -8.68
CA SER A 89 -7.83 6.63 -9.61
C SER A 89 -8.59 7.74 -8.88
N VAL A 90 -8.96 7.50 -7.63
CA VAL A 90 -9.59 8.51 -6.76
C VAL A 90 -8.53 9.32 -6.02
N ASP A 91 -7.58 8.63 -5.38
CA ASP A 91 -6.60 9.27 -4.51
C ASP A 91 -5.58 10.12 -5.27
N ILE A 92 -5.44 9.92 -6.58
CA ILE A 92 -4.53 10.73 -7.39
C ILE A 92 -4.94 12.21 -7.42
N HIS A 93 -6.19 12.49 -7.06
CA HIS A 93 -6.72 13.87 -6.95
C HIS A 93 -6.59 14.43 -5.54
N SER A 94 -5.99 13.70 -4.62
CA SER A 94 -5.91 14.11 -3.22
C SER A 94 -4.98 15.30 -3.02
N ALA A 95 -5.35 16.16 -2.08
CA ALA A 95 -4.48 17.25 -1.62
C ALA A 95 -3.51 16.78 -0.53
N ASP A 96 -3.70 15.56 -0.01
CA ASP A 96 -2.81 14.99 1.01
C ASP A 96 -1.50 14.55 0.34
N ARG A 97 -0.42 15.27 0.64
CA ARG A 97 0.87 15.06 -0.03
C ARG A 97 1.48 13.70 0.28
N GLN A 98 1.32 13.21 1.50
CA GLN A 98 1.86 11.91 1.88
C GLN A 98 1.11 10.77 1.21
N LEU A 99 -0.22 10.90 1.12
CA LEU A 99 -1.02 9.93 0.40
C LEU A 99 -0.63 9.90 -1.08
N LEU A 100 -0.54 11.09 -1.69
CA LEU A 100 -0.17 11.19 -3.09
C LEU A 100 1.22 10.62 -3.36
N HIS A 101 2.20 10.94 -2.51
CA HIS A 101 3.55 10.42 -2.63
C HIS A 101 3.57 8.88 -2.55
N SER A 102 2.83 8.33 -1.60
CA SER A 102 2.77 6.87 -1.39
C SER A 102 2.16 6.16 -2.61
N LEU A 103 1.06 6.70 -3.14
CA LEU A 103 0.43 6.07 -4.29
C LEU A 103 1.27 6.21 -5.56
N LEU A 104 1.94 7.36 -5.76
CA LEU A 104 2.78 7.54 -6.94
C LEU A 104 3.96 6.57 -6.95
N ASN A 105 4.60 6.37 -5.81
CA ASN A 105 5.67 5.37 -5.71
C ASN A 105 5.15 3.98 -6.06
N CYS A 106 3.97 3.64 -5.58
CA CYS A 106 3.35 2.34 -5.85
C CYS A 106 3.02 2.19 -7.34
N LEU A 107 2.41 3.21 -7.94
CA LEU A 107 2.05 3.19 -9.36
C LEU A 107 3.28 3.08 -10.26
N GLN A 108 4.35 3.81 -9.94
CA GLN A 108 5.58 3.75 -10.71
C GLN A 108 6.16 2.33 -10.69
N TYR A 109 6.13 1.69 -9.53
CA TYR A 109 6.66 0.34 -9.42
C TYR A 109 5.81 -0.66 -10.21
N ILE A 110 4.48 -0.52 -10.17
CA ILE A 110 3.58 -1.35 -10.96
C ILE A 110 3.86 -1.18 -12.45
N GLU A 111 4.01 0.07 -12.89
CA GLU A 111 4.30 0.37 -14.29
C GLU A 111 5.60 -0.29 -14.76
N GLN A 112 6.62 -0.25 -13.92
CA GLN A 112 7.93 -0.78 -14.27
C GLN A 112 7.98 -2.31 -14.28
N THR A 113 7.14 -2.97 -13.50
CA THR A 113 7.28 -4.41 -13.25
C THR A 113 6.10 -5.26 -13.71
N ASN A 114 4.95 -4.66 -14.00
CA ASN A 114 3.76 -5.39 -14.40
C ASN A 114 3.38 -5.00 -15.83
N THR A 115 3.75 -5.84 -16.80
CA THR A 115 3.53 -5.54 -18.21
C THR A 115 2.05 -5.47 -18.57
N GLU A 116 1.19 -6.23 -17.90
CA GLU A 116 -0.25 -6.22 -18.17
C GLU A 116 -0.92 -4.92 -17.76
N LYS A 117 -0.43 -4.29 -16.68
CA LYS A 117 -1.03 -3.08 -16.12
C LYS A 117 -0.25 -1.81 -16.50
N ALA A 118 0.90 -1.95 -17.15
CA ALA A 118 1.77 -0.80 -17.44
C ALA A 118 1.05 0.29 -18.24
N PHE A 119 0.29 -0.10 -19.27
CA PHE A 119 -0.42 0.86 -20.11
C PHE A 119 -1.49 1.61 -19.32
N GLU A 120 -2.29 0.89 -18.55
CA GLU A 120 -3.35 1.48 -17.74
C GLU A 120 -2.78 2.47 -16.72
N VAL A 121 -1.69 2.10 -16.05
CA VAL A 121 -1.03 2.97 -15.08
C VAL A 121 -0.44 4.21 -15.77
N ARG A 122 0.19 4.02 -16.92
CA ARG A 122 0.75 5.14 -17.68
C ARG A 122 -0.34 6.13 -18.07
N GLN A 123 -1.50 5.65 -18.52
CA GLN A 123 -2.59 6.51 -18.86
C GLN A 123 -3.12 7.28 -17.65
N LEU A 124 -3.24 6.61 -16.51
CA LEU A 124 -3.68 7.26 -15.28
C LEU A 124 -2.73 8.40 -14.89
N LEU A 125 -1.43 8.14 -14.95
CA LEU A 125 -0.42 9.15 -14.62
C LEU A 125 -0.46 10.32 -15.61
N ASN A 126 -0.49 10.03 -16.90
CA ASN A 126 -0.50 11.07 -17.95
C ASN A 126 -1.75 11.94 -17.87
N ASP A 127 -2.92 11.32 -17.65
CA ASP A 127 -4.19 12.04 -17.60
C ASP A 127 -4.26 13.00 -16.41
N ASN A 128 -3.41 12.81 -15.42
CA ASN A 128 -3.41 13.63 -14.21
C ASN A 128 -2.14 14.47 -14.07
N GLY A 129 -1.34 14.58 -15.11
CA GLY A 129 -0.19 15.47 -15.12
C GLY A 129 1.07 14.91 -14.50
N PHE A 130 1.15 13.59 -14.31
CA PHE A 130 2.31 12.93 -13.72
C PHE A 130 3.12 12.17 -14.76
N ASP A 131 3.18 12.67 -15.97
CA ASP A 131 3.85 11.99 -17.08
C ASP A 131 5.36 12.24 -17.15
N ALA A 132 5.90 13.06 -16.26
CA ALA A 132 7.32 13.43 -16.26
C ALA A 132 8.19 12.52 -15.39
N PHE A 133 7.66 11.46 -14.85
CA PHE A 133 8.44 10.54 -14.00
C PHE A 133 9.41 9.68 -14.79
#